data_eb8a111442e4cce00f0d3f2859f337dc
#
_entry.id   eb8a111442e4cce00f0d3f2859f337dc
#
_cell.length_a   1.000
_cell.length_b   1.000
_cell.length_c   1.000
_cell.angle_alpha   90.00
_cell.angle_beta   90.00
_cell.angle_gamma   90.00
#
_symmetry.space_group_name_H-M   'P 1'
#
loop_
_entity.id
_entity.type
_entity.pdbx_description
1 polymer ?
#
loop_
_entity_poly.entity_id
_entity_poly.type
_entity_poly.pdbx_seq_one_letter_code
_entity_poly.pdbx_strand_id
1 'polypeptide(L)'
;MTAKVYSIDEIRLMIEPLLLKYNMASASLFGSYARGNADESSDIDVLPVGNDGFKALGIFGLAEELHRISGKQVDVYELSELDSGSFRDTVLREAVAL
;
A
#
# COMPACT_ATOMS: atom_id res chain seq x y z
N MET A 1 -1.39 17.06 8.54
CA MET A 1 -2.26 15.89 8.40
C MET A 1 -3.47 16.25 7.56
N THR A 2 -3.85 15.41 6.62
CA THR A 2 -5.02 15.68 5.77
C THR A 2 -6.25 14.94 6.26
N ALA A 3 -7.42 15.62 6.23
CA ALA A 3 -8.71 15.01 6.55
C ALA A 3 -9.36 14.35 5.32
N LYS A 4 -8.69 14.37 4.16
CA LYS A 4 -9.26 13.83 2.94
C LYS A 4 -9.33 12.30 2.98
N VAL A 5 -10.41 11.76 2.43
CA VAL A 5 -10.53 10.32 2.13
C VAL A 5 -10.32 10.16 0.63
N TYR A 6 -9.32 9.37 0.24
CA TYR A 6 -9.00 9.17 -1.17
C TYR A 6 -9.82 8.04 -1.75
N SER A 7 -10.11 8.13 -3.05
CA SER A 7 -10.63 6.98 -3.79
C SER A 7 -9.49 6.01 -4.12
N ILE A 8 -9.83 4.78 -4.48
CA ILE A 8 -8.83 3.81 -4.91
C ILE A 8 -8.09 4.32 -6.15
N ASP A 9 -8.81 4.96 -7.08
CA ASP A 9 -8.18 5.53 -8.28
C ASP A 9 -7.19 6.65 -7.93
N GLU A 10 -7.52 7.49 -6.96
CA GLU A 10 -6.60 8.54 -6.51
C GLU A 10 -5.33 7.93 -5.91
N ILE A 11 -5.46 6.88 -5.11
CA ILE A 11 -4.32 6.19 -4.52
C ILE A 11 -3.48 5.54 -5.62
N ARG A 12 -4.12 4.93 -6.62
CA ARG A 12 -3.43 4.33 -7.77
C ARG A 12 -2.56 5.34 -8.48
N LEU A 13 -3.10 6.54 -8.75
CA LEU A 13 -2.35 7.60 -9.41
C LEU A 13 -1.16 8.09 -8.59
N MET A 14 -1.29 8.11 -7.27
CA MET A 14 -0.19 8.50 -6.39
C MET A 14 0.92 7.45 -6.37
N ILE A 15 0.58 6.18 -6.38
CA ILE A 15 1.55 5.10 -6.16
C ILE A 15 2.25 4.64 -7.45
N GLU A 16 1.61 4.76 -8.60
CA GLU A 16 2.18 4.26 -9.86
C GLU A 16 3.60 4.73 -10.14
N PRO A 17 3.91 6.04 -10.05
CA PRO A 17 5.29 6.49 -10.27
C PRO A 17 6.27 5.93 -9.24
N LEU A 18 5.80 5.70 -8.03
CA LEU A 18 6.64 5.18 -6.96
C LEU A 18 6.97 3.70 -7.17
N LEU A 19 6.05 2.94 -7.76
CA LEU A 19 6.33 1.54 -8.09
C LEU A 19 7.51 1.44 -9.06
N LEU A 20 7.54 2.30 -10.07
CA LEU A 20 8.66 2.34 -11.01
C LEU A 20 9.95 2.77 -10.32
N LYS A 21 9.88 3.81 -9.51
CA LYS A 21 11.04 4.38 -8.82
C LYS A 21 11.71 3.36 -7.90
N TYR A 22 10.93 2.54 -7.22
CA TYR A 22 11.43 1.59 -6.23
C TYR A 22 11.46 0.15 -6.74
N ASN A 23 11.36 -0.04 -8.04
CA ASN A 23 11.48 -1.36 -8.68
C ASN A 23 10.48 -2.38 -8.16
N MET A 24 9.22 -1.94 -8.03
CA MET A 24 8.12 -2.79 -7.64
C MET A 24 7.32 -3.22 -8.86
N ALA A 25 6.93 -4.49 -8.93
CA ALA A 25 6.12 -5.00 -10.03
C ALA A 25 4.68 -4.55 -9.91
N SER A 26 4.16 -4.50 -8.70
CA SER A 26 2.76 -4.15 -8.44
C SER A 26 2.57 -3.82 -6.98
N ALA A 27 1.36 -3.36 -6.64
CA ALA A 27 0.94 -3.17 -5.26
C ALA A 27 -0.56 -3.40 -5.16
N SER A 28 -1.00 -3.76 -3.96
CA SER A 28 -2.43 -3.90 -3.65
C SER A 28 -2.75 -3.11 -2.39
N LEU A 29 -3.98 -2.64 -2.30
CA LEU A 29 -4.52 -2.07 -1.06
C LEU A 29 -5.16 -3.18 -0.24
N PHE A 30 -5.07 -3.04 1.07
CA PHE A 30 -5.90 -3.84 1.97
C PHE A 30 -6.39 -2.94 3.10
N GLY A 31 -7.06 -3.52 4.11
CA GLY A 31 -7.60 -2.73 5.20
C GLY A 31 -8.82 -1.91 4.81
N SER A 32 -9.05 -0.79 5.51
CA SER A 32 -10.28 0.00 5.37
C SER A 32 -10.46 0.59 3.97
N TYR A 33 -9.40 1.03 3.32
CA TYR A 33 -9.51 1.55 1.95
C TYR A 33 -9.93 0.46 0.96
N ALA A 34 -9.40 -0.74 1.12
CA ALA A 34 -9.78 -1.86 0.25
C ALA A 34 -11.24 -2.28 0.47
N ARG A 35 -11.72 -2.23 1.71
CA ARG A 35 -13.09 -2.60 2.05
C ARG A 35 -14.12 -1.53 1.72
N GLY A 36 -13.67 -0.32 1.38
CA GLY A 36 -14.57 0.80 1.05
C GLY A 36 -15.18 1.49 2.27
N ASN A 37 -14.60 1.29 3.46
CA ASN A 37 -15.10 1.92 4.69
C ASN A 37 -14.08 2.85 5.34
N ALA A 38 -13.13 3.36 4.57
CA ALA A 38 -12.14 4.31 5.07
C ALA A 38 -12.80 5.63 5.47
N ASP A 39 -12.25 6.26 6.50
CA ASP A 39 -12.64 7.60 6.93
C ASP A 39 -11.41 8.50 7.03
N GLU A 40 -11.60 9.71 7.57
CA GLU A 40 -10.53 10.71 7.66
C GLU A 40 -9.33 10.25 8.48
N SER A 41 -9.53 9.33 9.42
CA SER A 41 -8.46 8.81 10.28
C SER A 41 -7.85 7.51 9.77
N SER A 42 -8.35 6.95 8.67
CA SER A 42 -7.88 5.69 8.15
C SER A 42 -6.49 5.80 7.58
N ASP A 43 -5.66 4.80 7.87
CA ASP A 43 -4.33 4.65 7.28
C ASP A 43 -4.43 4.00 5.91
N ILE A 44 -3.42 4.21 5.08
CA ILE A 44 -3.31 3.54 3.79
C ILE A 44 -2.44 2.29 3.99
N ASP A 45 -3.04 1.12 3.80
CA ASP A 45 -2.36 -0.16 3.96
C ASP A 45 -2.04 -0.73 2.59
N VAL A 46 -0.75 -0.95 2.30
CA VAL A 46 -0.27 -1.34 0.97
C VAL A 46 0.56 -2.61 1.05
N LEU A 47 0.35 -3.48 0.09
CA LEU A 47 1.13 -4.71 -0.07
C LEU A 47 1.84 -4.67 -1.43
N PRO A 48 3.10 -4.19 -1.48
CA PRO A 48 3.85 -4.16 -2.73
C PRO A 48 4.47 -5.51 -3.02
N VAL A 49 4.68 -5.77 -4.31
CA VAL A 49 5.42 -6.93 -4.80
C VAL A 49 6.63 -6.44 -5.58
N GLY A 50 7.82 -6.81 -5.14
CA GLY A 50 9.04 -6.37 -5.80
C GLY A 50 9.33 -7.11 -7.10
N ASN A 51 9.98 -6.43 -8.02
CA ASN A 51 10.61 -7.05 -9.18
C ASN A 51 11.90 -7.75 -8.75
N ASP A 52 12.48 -8.56 -9.64
CA ASP A 52 13.80 -9.12 -9.41
C ASP A 52 14.78 -7.97 -9.19
N GLY A 53 15.59 -8.12 -8.14
CA GLY A 53 16.59 -7.11 -7.82
C GLY A 53 16.06 -5.90 -7.04
N PHE A 54 14.78 -5.89 -6.62
CA PHE A 54 14.31 -4.81 -5.77
C PHE A 54 15.07 -4.83 -4.44
N LYS A 55 15.19 -3.64 -3.85
CA LYS A 55 15.88 -3.51 -2.56
C LYS A 55 14.86 -3.35 -1.44
N ALA A 56 15.05 -4.09 -0.36
CA ALA A 56 14.15 -4.04 0.79
C ALA A 56 13.99 -2.61 1.33
N LEU A 57 15.06 -1.82 1.31
CA LEU A 57 15.00 -0.41 1.73
C LEU A 57 14.08 0.44 0.86
N GLY A 58 13.81 0.00 -0.37
CA GLY A 58 12.86 0.68 -1.26
C GLY A 58 11.44 0.69 -0.70
N ILE A 59 11.08 -0.30 0.10
CA ILE A 59 9.78 -0.36 0.73
C ILE A 59 9.56 0.84 1.66
N PHE A 60 10.60 1.19 2.43
CA PHE A 60 10.54 2.35 3.33
C PHE A 60 10.47 3.65 2.54
N GLY A 61 11.20 3.74 1.42
CA GLY A 61 11.16 4.91 0.55
C GLY A 61 9.78 5.10 -0.06
N LEU A 62 9.17 4.01 -0.54
CA LEU A 62 7.83 4.03 -1.09
C LEU A 62 6.83 4.54 -0.06
N ALA A 63 6.88 3.99 1.16
CA ALA A 63 5.98 4.37 2.23
C ALA A 63 6.14 5.84 2.59
N GLU A 64 7.36 6.33 2.70
CA GLU A 64 7.64 7.72 3.05
C GLU A 64 7.15 8.69 1.99
N GLU A 65 7.38 8.39 0.71
CA GLU A 65 6.91 9.26 -0.37
C GLU A 65 5.40 9.25 -0.48
N LEU A 66 4.77 8.10 -0.34
CA LEU A 66 3.31 8.03 -0.36
C LEU A 66 2.71 8.77 0.83
N HIS A 67 3.34 8.69 1.99
CA HIS A 67 2.95 9.47 3.16
C HIS A 67 3.00 10.97 2.86
N ARG A 68 4.08 11.45 2.26
CA ARG A 68 4.22 12.88 1.93
C ARG A 68 3.18 13.35 0.93
N ILE A 69 2.93 12.54 -0.10
CA ILE A 69 1.97 12.90 -1.16
C ILE A 69 0.55 12.91 -0.61
N SER A 70 0.20 11.90 0.18
CA SER A 70 -1.18 11.72 0.65
C SER A 70 -1.50 12.47 1.94
N GLY A 71 -0.49 12.74 2.76
CA GLY A 71 -0.69 13.27 4.10
C GLY A 71 -1.23 12.23 5.08
N LYS A 72 -1.27 10.96 4.69
CA LYS A 72 -1.79 9.86 5.49
C LYS A 72 -0.67 9.00 6.04
N GLN A 73 -0.92 8.34 7.17
CA GLN A 73 -0.07 7.25 7.63
C GLN A 73 -0.13 6.11 6.61
N VAL A 74 1.02 5.60 6.22
CA VAL A 74 1.12 4.51 5.26
C VAL A 74 1.80 3.33 5.91
N ASP A 75 1.09 2.20 5.94
CA ASP A 75 1.62 0.94 6.43
C ASP A 75 1.90 0.02 5.24
N VAL A 76 3.13 -0.46 5.15
CA VAL A 76 3.58 -1.28 4.04
C VAL A 76 3.99 -2.65 4.55
N TYR A 77 3.45 -3.68 3.91
CA TYR A 77 3.72 -5.07 4.28
C TYR A 77 4.23 -5.82 3.08
N GLU A 78 5.33 -6.53 3.24
CA GLU A 78 5.83 -7.43 2.22
C GLU A 78 5.16 -8.80 2.38
N LEU A 79 4.75 -9.41 1.26
CA LEU A 79 4.01 -10.68 1.30
C LEU A 79 4.79 -11.77 2.06
N SER A 80 6.11 -11.80 1.90
CA SER A 80 6.95 -12.79 2.57
C SER A 80 7.02 -12.61 4.09
N GLU A 81 6.67 -11.43 4.59
CA GLU A 81 6.65 -11.15 6.03
C GLU A 81 5.36 -11.57 6.70
N LEU A 82 4.32 -11.85 5.92
CA LEU A 82 3.05 -12.30 6.46
C LEU A 82 3.13 -13.80 6.76
N ASP A 83 2.89 -14.14 8.02
CA ASP A 83 2.85 -15.56 8.40
C ASP A 83 1.70 -16.26 7.68
N SER A 84 1.90 -17.53 7.36
CA SER A 84 0.82 -18.34 6.84
C SER A 84 -0.23 -18.52 7.94
N GLY A 85 -1.47 -18.16 7.65
CA GLY A 85 -2.55 -18.26 8.62
C GLY A 85 -3.71 -17.34 8.27
N SER A 86 -4.63 -17.18 9.21
CA SER A 86 -5.90 -16.46 8.95
C SER A 86 -5.67 -14.99 8.60
N PHE A 87 -4.69 -14.33 9.19
CA PHE A 87 -4.40 -12.92 8.88
C PHE A 87 -3.94 -12.77 7.43
N ARG A 88 -2.98 -13.59 7.01
CA ARG A 88 -2.50 -13.58 5.62
C ARG A 88 -3.64 -13.87 4.65
N ASP A 89 -4.45 -14.88 4.95
CA ASP A 89 -5.56 -15.26 4.10
C ASP A 89 -6.57 -14.12 3.98
N THR A 90 -6.85 -13.43 5.08
CA THR A 90 -7.76 -12.28 5.10
C THR A 90 -7.20 -11.15 4.24
N VAL A 91 -5.91 -10.81 4.39
CA VAL A 91 -5.27 -9.75 3.61
C VAL A 91 -5.34 -10.06 2.12
N LEU A 92 -4.98 -11.28 1.72
CA LEU A 92 -4.98 -11.67 0.31
C LEU A 92 -6.39 -11.71 -0.29
N ARG A 93 -7.38 -12.10 0.50
CA ARG A 93 -8.77 -12.15 0.05
C ARG A 93 -9.38 -10.75 -0.13
N GLU A 94 -9.02 -9.81 0.74
CA GLU A 94 -9.55 -8.45 0.72
C GLU A 94 -8.77 -7.50 -0.17
N ALA A 95 -7.55 -7.87 -0.58
CA ALA A 95 -6.66 -6.99 -1.32
C ALA A 95 -7.27 -6.56 -2.64
N VAL A 96 -7.10 -5.28 -2.95
CA VAL A 96 -7.53 -4.67 -4.21
C VAL A 96 -6.30 -4.24 -4.98
N ALA A 97 -6.14 -4.74 -6.20
CA ALA A 97 -4.97 -4.42 -7.03
C ALA A 97 -4.96 -2.93 -7.40
N LEU A 98 -3.79 -2.33 -7.31
CA LEU A 98 -3.53 -0.95 -7.75
C LEU A 98 -2.83 -0.92 -9.15
#